data_10a0380c4de44e9e087adcd1651bb18b
#
_entry.id   10a0380c4de44e9e087adcd1651bb18b
#
_cell.length_a   1.000
_cell.length_b   1.000
_cell.length_c   1.000
_cell.angle_alpha   90.00
_cell.angle_beta   90.00
_cell.angle_gamma   90.00
#
_symmetry.space_group_name_H-M   'P 1'
#
loop_
_entity.id
_entity.type
_entity.pdbx_description
1 polymer ?
#
loop_
_entity_poly.entity_id
_entity_poly.type
_entity_poly.pdbx_seq_one_letter_code
_entity_poly.pdbx_strand_id
1 'polypeptide(L)'
;MRKIMPYIILILSLISIIALYYGYKYRNHYTPAIPSIKAVKLSDNVVEVKYEIEEFKKDKDMYCLKKLATEQIEEDDVWTKAQNNKCSFIIDDNIYNFYLKNNYNTIIKINEASYLGNITNLSVDKEKVYLAINGTHTPTLTISSVGYADKTVKWISNNDSIASVDSNGKIKGLKNGNTKVIAKVMDKEISIDVVVTNLITLRPKKFNNKKKYLSCNIYSKEDNDLLDEILKDRINTVGYKTRAGVVEAARFLALEFPYKIRYFSENGRMGERKYKVDGEGRYYHEGLYLHSSRYKNIKYVSQGPKTWGCTMYNRVAHKRSANGLDCSGFITWVLVNGGFDPGDIGAGVSPGIKDLTDYGEKTIFNAKVVSSGKVKVGDLLSSTGPGGGHIAIIVGEDDDYYYVAESLWTSPNVGVVILPYSKKNLFKRYYYVMLMDSYYKEDGKLTKLWY
;
A
#
# COMPACT_ATOMS: atom_id res chain seq x y z
N MET A 1 -89.43 31.69 37.03
CA MET A 1 -88.36 31.08 36.22
C MET A 1 -88.03 31.85 34.91
N ARG A 2 -88.93 32.45 34.21
CA ARG A 2 -88.66 33.18 32.89
C ARG A 2 -87.73 34.39 32.99
N LYS A 3 -87.59 35.07 34.13
CA LYS A 3 -86.70 36.26 34.26
C LYS A 3 -85.22 35.96 34.58
N ILE A 4 -84.89 34.73 34.97
CA ILE A 4 -83.48 34.33 35.35
C ILE A 4 -82.75 33.70 34.17
N MET A 5 -83.48 33.13 33.22
CA MET A 5 -82.96 32.37 32.11
C MET A 5 -81.93 33.18 31.21
N PRO A 6 -82.18 34.48 30.87
CA PRO A 6 -81.23 35.26 30.10
C PRO A 6 -79.90 35.50 30.84
N TYR A 7 -79.94 35.64 32.17
CA TYR A 7 -78.68 35.76 32.95
C TYR A 7 -77.88 34.48 33.02
N ILE A 8 -78.58 33.35 33.09
CA ILE A 8 -77.91 32.03 33.06
C ILE A 8 -77.24 31.82 31.70
N ILE A 9 -77.92 32.18 30.60
CA ILE A 9 -77.36 32.05 29.25
C ILE A 9 -76.14 33.00 29.08
N LEU A 10 -76.23 34.23 29.61
CA LEU A 10 -75.15 35.20 29.57
C LEU A 10 -73.90 34.70 30.35
N ILE A 11 -74.12 34.14 31.54
CA ILE A 11 -73.04 33.57 32.36
C ILE A 11 -72.43 32.36 31.68
N LEU A 12 -73.21 31.45 31.11
CA LEU A 12 -72.73 30.29 30.40
C LEU A 12 -71.96 30.68 29.13
N SER A 13 -72.41 31.70 28.38
CA SER A 13 -71.67 32.21 27.22
C SER A 13 -70.38 32.86 27.64
N LEU A 14 -70.35 33.61 28.75
CA LEU A 14 -69.12 34.24 29.27
C LEU A 14 -68.10 33.14 29.73
N ILE A 15 -68.59 32.08 30.43
CA ILE A 15 -67.77 30.97 30.82
C ILE A 15 -67.21 30.25 29.57
N SER A 16 -68.05 30.07 28.55
CA SER A 16 -67.62 29.46 27.31
C SER A 16 -66.55 30.30 26.56
N ILE A 17 -66.72 31.64 26.53
CA ILE A 17 -65.74 32.53 25.94
C ILE A 17 -64.43 32.54 26.72
N ILE A 18 -64.55 32.54 28.06
CA ILE A 18 -63.35 32.41 28.94
C ILE A 18 -62.68 31.09 28.75
N ALA A 19 -63.41 30.00 28.69
CA ALA A 19 -62.88 28.68 28.46
C ALA A 19 -62.22 28.53 27.06
N LEU A 20 -62.83 29.10 26.04
CA LEU A 20 -62.23 29.19 24.67
C LEU A 20 -60.98 30.06 24.66
N TYR A 21 -60.96 31.20 25.34
CA TYR A 21 -59.84 32.09 25.46
C TYR A 21 -58.65 31.38 26.19
N TYR A 22 -58.95 30.74 27.33
CA TYR A 22 -57.93 30.00 28.04
C TYR A 22 -57.52 28.74 27.29
N GLY A 23 -58.44 28.07 26.62
CA GLY A 23 -58.12 26.92 25.77
C GLY A 23 -57.26 27.31 24.58
N TYR A 24 -57.56 28.46 23.94
CA TYR A 24 -56.75 29.00 22.85
C TYR A 24 -55.37 29.46 23.36
N LYS A 25 -55.34 30.17 24.50
CA LYS A 25 -54.10 30.60 25.14
C LYS A 25 -53.27 29.38 25.59
N TYR A 26 -53.91 28.38 26.17
CA TYR A 26 -53.30 27.16 26.60
C TYR A 26 -52.75 26.36 25.39
N ARG A 27 -53.58 26.21 24.36
CA ARG A 27 -53.16 25.54 23.12
C ARG A 27 -51.98 26.29 22.46
N ASN A 28 -51.98 27.59 22.42
CA ASN A 28 -50.85 28.36 21.87
C ASN A 28 -49.63 28.38 22.77
N HIS A 29 -49.79 28.10 24.09
CA HIS A 29 -48.70 27.92 25.01
C HIS A 29 -48.09 26.55 24.92
N TYR A 30 -48.90 25.50 24.66
CA TYR A 30 -48.44 24.11 24.69
C TYR A 30 -48.26 23.46 23.31
N THR A 31 -48.77 24.04 22.25
CA THR A 31 -48.39 23.60 20.91
C THR A 31 -46.99 24.08 20.65
N PRO A 32 -46.03 23.19 20.46
CA PRO A 32 -44.71 23.63 20.05
C PRO A 32 -44.84 24.38 18.72
N ALA A 33 -44.31 25.59 18.67
CA ALA A 33 -43.97 26.14 17.38
C ALA A 33 -43.03 25.12 16.74
N ILE A 34 -43.34 24.71 15.53
CA ILE A 34 -42.34 24.01 14.73
C ILE A 34 -41.39 25.14 14.28
N PRO A 35 -40.22 25.30 14.95
CA PRO A 35 -39.30 26.34 14.55
C PRO A 35 -38.71 25.96 13.19
N SER A 36 -38.51 26.90 12.33
CA SER A 36 -37.60 26.68 11.23
C SER A 36 -36.21 26.59 11.81
N ILE A 37 -35.63 25.40 11.75
CA ILE A 37 -34.36 25.07 12.41
C ILE A 37 -33.31 24.93 11.36
N LYS A 38 -32.21 25.65 11.52
CA LYS A 38 -31.00 25.47 10.69
C LYS A 38 -29.80 25.16 11.57
N ALA A 39 -29.15 24.08 11.30
CA ALA A 39 -27.82 23.85 11.82
C ALA A 39 -26.81 24.49 10.87
N VAL A 40 -25.98 25.39 11.36
CA VAL A 40 -24.98 26.10 10.58
C VAL A 40 -23.60 25.77 11.15
N LYS A 41 -22.71 25.32 10.29
CA LYS A 41 -21.31 25.14 10.68
C LYS A 41 -20.64 26.50 10.80
N LEU A 42 -20.05 26.80 11.96
CA LEU A 42 -19.28 28.02 12.18
C LEU A 42 -17.78 27.85 12.00
N SER A 43 -17.27 26.65 12.29
CA SER A 43 -15.86 26.27 12.12
C SER A 43 -15.76 24.74 12.00
N ASP A 44 -14.53 24.21 11.82
CA ASP A 44 -14.32 22.79 11.55
C ASP A 44 -14.87 21.85 12.63
N ASN A 45 -15.02 22.31 13.85
CA ASN A 45 -15.52 21.53 14.96
C ASN A 45 -16.66 22.18 15.75
N VAL A 46 -17.31 23.21 15.20
CA VAL A 46 -18.40 23.91 15.89
C VAL A 46 -19.64 23.97 15.01
N VAL A 47 -20.76 23.47 15.52
CA VAL A 47 -22.09 23.60 14.94
C VAL A 47 -22.93 24.55 15.78
N GLU A 48 -23.55 25.49 15.12
CA GLU A 48 -24.55 26.36 15.69
C GLU A 48 -25.94 25.95 15.22
N VAL A 49 -26.80 25.61 16.17
CA VAL A 49 -28.24 25.36 15.94
C VAL A 49 -28.97 26.65 16.12
N LYS A 50 -29.53 27.21 15.02
CA LYS A 50 -30.40 28.39 15.02
C LYS A 50 -31.84 27.97 14.84
N TYR A 51 -32.76 28.66 15.52
CA TYR A 51 -34.16 28.45 15.34
C TYR A 51 -34.89 29.80 15.30
N GLU A 52 -35.97 29.84 14.54
CA GLU A 52 -36.88 30.98 14.48
C GLU A 52 -38.21 30.54 15.07
N ILE A 53 -38.73 31.33 16.01
CA ILE A 53 -40.03 31.13 16.64
C ILE A 53 -40.94 32.30 16.24
N GLU A 54 -42.20 32.01 15.93
CA GLU A 54 -43.21 33.03 15.66
C GLU A 54 -43.33 34.04 16.82
N GLU A 55 -43.53 35.30 16.51
CA GLU A 55 -43.37 36.44 17.42
C GLU A 55 -44.20 36.37 18.71
N PHE A 56 -45.38 35.78 18.68
CA PHE A 56 -46.24 35.58 19.88
C PHE A 56 -45.78 34.44 20.78
N LYS A 57 -44.73 33.73 20.45
CA LYS A 57 -44.16 32.64 21.20
C LYS A 57 -42.75 32.93 21.74
N LYS A 58 -42.32 34.21 21.65
CA LYS A 58 -40.95 34.62 22.00
C LYS A 58 -40.58 34.54 23.48
N ASP A 59 -41.55 34.50 24.38
CA ASP A 59 -41.28 34.53 25.83
C ASP A 59 -40.89 33.17 26.45
N LYS A 60 -40.43 32.26 25.66
CA LYS A 60 -40.15 30.89 26.15
C LYS A 60 -38.71 30.51 26.03
N ASP A 61 -38.14 30.16 27.15
CA ASP A 61 -36.81 29.58 27.17
C ASP A 61 -36.80 28.27 26.36
N MET A 62 -35.83 28.15 25.50
CA MET A 62 -35.55 26.93 24.75
C MET A 62 -34.20 26.38 25.17
N TYR A 63 -34.13 25.11 25.15
CA TYR A 63 -32.94 24.36 25.52
C TYR A 63 -32.55 23.43 24.38
N CYS A 64 -31.26 23.30 24.14
CA CYS A 64 -30.71 22.44 23.09
C CYS A 64 -29.96 21.26 23.70
N LEU A 65 -30.04 20.14 23.03
CA LEU A 65 -29.25 18.96 23.34
C LEU A 65 -28.59 18.42 22.07
N LYS A 66 -27.32 18.00 22.22
CA LYS A 66 -26.59 17.21 21.24
C LYS A 66 -26.44 15.79 21.78
N LYS A 67 -26.86 14.78 21.03
CA LYS A 67 -26.64 13.36 21.35
C LYS A 67 -26.06 12.61 20.16
N LEU A 68 -25.30 11.55 20.41
CA LEU A 68 -24.92 10.65 19.33
C LEU A 68 -26.17 10.09 18.65
N ALA A 69 -26.10 9.88 17.34
CA ALA A 69 -27.26 9.41 16.57
C ALA A 69 -27.73 8.00 17.02
N THR A 70 -26.86 7.25 17.69
CA THR A 70 -27.13 5.92 18.27
C THR A 70 -27.72 5.96 19.67
N GLU A 71 -27.72 7.14 20.34
CA GLU A 71 -28.19 7.30 21.70
C GLU A 71 -29.64 7.82 21.74
N GLN A 72 -30.38 7.42 22.75
CA GLN A 72 -31.70 7.96 23.05
C GLN A 72 -31.60 9.07 24.10
N ILE A 73 -32.64 9.91 24.15
CA ILE A 73 -32.77 10.95 25.19
C ILE A 73 -33.08 10.26 26.53
N GLU A 74 -32.34 10.64 27.56
CA GLU A 74 -32.47 10.15 28.93
C GLU A 74 -32.89 11.28 29.86
N GLU A 75 -33.44 10.94 31.06
CA GLU A 75 -33.94 11.96 32.04
C GLU A 75 -32.82 12.84 32.60
N ASP A 76 -31.60 12.30 32.69
CA ASP A 76 -30.40 12.99 33.22
C ASP A 76 -29.61 13.76 32.15
N ASP A 77 -30.11 13.83 30.93
CA ASP A 77 -29.46 14.59 29.89
C ASP A 77 -29.33 16.08 30.23
N VAL A 78 -28.10 16.62 30.05
CA VAL A 78 -27.80 18.02 30.32
C VAL A 78 -28.18 18.90 29.13
N TRP A 79 -29.23 19.66 29.26
CA TRP A 79 -29.72 20.57 28.25
C TRP A 79 -29.10 21.96 28.39
N THR A 80 -28.60 22.49 27.29
CA THR A 80 -27.99 23.83 27.24
C THR A 80 -29.07 24.87 26.91
N LYS A 81 -29.23 25.90 27.75
CA LYS A 81 -30.18 27.00 27.47
C LYS A 81 -29.71 27.77 26.24
N ALA A 82 -30.62 27.96 25.31
CA ALA A 82 -30.36 28.74 24.10
C ALA A 82 -30.18 30.22 24.42
N GLN A 83 -29.26 30.90 23.75
CA GLN A 83 -29.01 32.33 23.82
C GLN A 83 -29.26 32.96 22.45
N ASN A 84 -30.06 34.01 22.38
CA ASN A 84 -30.39 34.68 21.12
C ASN A 84 -30.88 33.70 20.04
N ASN A 85 -31.76 32.79 20.42
CA ASN A 85 -32.34 31.76 19.56
C ASN A 85 -31.29 30.83 18.92
N LYS A 86 -30.22 30.54 19.63
CA LYS A 86 -29.17 29.64 19.15
C LYS A 86 -28.46 28.88 20.26
N CYS A 87 -27.92 27.71 19.91
CA CYS A 87 -26.99 26.94 20.71
C CYS A 87 -25.79 26.56 19.87
N SER A 88 -24.60 26.59 20.46
CA SER A 88 -23.37 26.17 19.81
C SER A 88 -22.85 24.88 20.45
N PHE A 89 -22.46 23.93 19.63
CA PHE A 89 -21.93 22.64 20.06
C PHE A 89 -20.56 22.37 19.41
N ILE A 90 -19.64 21.87 20.22
CA ILE A 90 -18.42 21.27 19.72
C ILE A 90 -18.76 19.85 19.24
N ILE A 91 -18.28 19.48 18.08
CA ILE A 91 -18.49 18.18 17.46
C ILE A 91 -17.15 17.57 17.03
N ASP A 92 -17.13 16.29 16.86
CA ASP A 92 -16.07 15.48 16.29
C ASP A 92 -16.58 14.73 15.05
N ASP A 93 -15.97 13.63 14.67
CA ASP A 93 -16.34 12.82 13.50
C ASP A 93 -17.58 11.93 13.68
N ASN A 94 -18.25 12.02 14.84
CA ASN A 94 -19.45 11.24 15.12
C ASN A 94 -20.70 11.87 14.52
N ILE A 95 -21.74 11.06 14.33
CA ILE A 95 -23.06 11.52 13.87
C ILE A 95 -23.87 11.92 15.10
N TYR A 96 -24.38 13.16 15.08
CA TYR A 96 -25.18 13.71 16.15
C TYR A 96 -26.59 14.02 15.72
N ASN A 97 -27.54 13.73 16.59
CA ASN A 97 -28.88 14.29 16.57
C ASN A 97 -28.92 15.55 17.45
N PHE A 98 -29.60 16.58 16.99
CA PHE A 98 -29.84 17.77 17.77
C PHE A 98 -31.31 17.86 18.13
N TYR A 99 -31.58 18.35 19.33
CA TYR A 99 -32.93 18.44 19.89
C TYR A 99 -33.14 19.83 20.48
N LEU A 100 -34.38 20.31 20.39
CA LEU A 100 -34.86 21.50 21.10
C LEU A 100 -35.92 21.08 22.12
N LYS A 101 -35.90 21.69 23.30
CA LYS A 101 -36.86 21.49 24.36
C LYS A 101 -37.35 22.85 24.86
N ASN A 102 -38.64 23.00 25.03
CA ASN A 102 -39.24 24.21 25.65
C ASN A 102 -39.39 24.04 27.18
N ASN A 103 -39.85 25.09 27.88
CA ASN A 103 -40.10 25.06 29.33
C ASN A 103 -41.17 24.04 29.76
N TYR A 104 -41.89 23.47 28.82
CA TYR A 104 -42.97 22.48 29.09
C TYR A 104 -42.52 21.05 28.79
N ASN A 105 -41.21 20.84 28.65
CA ASN A 105 -40.60 19.55 28.29
C ASN A 105 -41.05 18.98 26.94
N THR A 106 -41.59 19.81 26.05
CA THR A 106 -41.87 19.36 24.68
C THR A 106 -40.57 19.32 23.92
N ILE A 107 -40.16 18.12 23.48
CA ILE A 107 -38.92 17.88 22.78
C ILE A 107 -39.21 17.75 21.29
N ILE A 108 -38.41 18.46 20.48
CA ILE A 108 -38.46 18.41 19.02
C ILE A 108 -37.10 17.94 18.54
N LYS A 109 -37.08 16.83 17.82
CA LYS A 109 -35.91 16.37 17.10
C LYS A 109 -35.76 17.20 15.84
N ILE A 110 -34.56 17.69 15.59
CA ILE A 110 -34.20 18.37 14.35
C ILE A 110 -33.93 17.28 13.32
N ASN A 111 -34.91 16.98 12.48
CA ASN A 111 -34.87 15.83 11.56
C ASN A 111 -33.93 16.01 10.38
N GLU A 112 -33.53 17.24 10.08
CA GLU A 112 -32.58 17.52 9.03
C GLU A 112 -31.61 18.57 9.54
N ALA A 113 -30.62 18.11 10.29
CA ALA A 113 -29.43 18.90 10.36
C ALA A 113 -28.81 18.83 8.97
N SER A 114 -28.93 19.87 8.19
CA SER A 114 -28.10 20.14 7.02
C SER A 114 -26.64 20.39 7.46
N TYR A 115 -26.24 19.70 8.51
CA TYR A 115 -24.90 19.67 9.02
C TYR A 115 -24.12 18.64 8.22
N LEU A 116 -23.52 19.12 7.16
CA LEU A 116 -22.53 18.37 6.42
C LEU A 116 -21.18 18.71 7.05
N GLY A 117 -20.55 17.73 7.66
CA GLY A 117 -19.14 17.83 8.01
C GLY A 117 -18.30 18.11 6.76
N ASN A 118 -17.04 18.42 6.96
CA ASN A 118 -16.10 18.61 5.86
C ASN A 118 -15.07 17.52 5.84
N ILE A 119 -14.64 17.15 4.65
CA ILE A 119 -13.40 16.39 4.48
C ILE A 119 -12.24 17.36 4.69
N THR A 120 -11.38 17.06 5.66
CA THR A 120 -10.20 17.89 5.98
C THR A 120 -8.99 17.48 5.18
N ASN A 121 -8.80 16.16 4.98
CA ASN A 121 -7.68 15.64 4.20
C ASN A 121 -8.02 14.32 3.51
N LEU A 122 -7.38 14.10 2.37
CA LEU A 122 -7.31 12.82 1.68
C LEU A 122 -5.85 12.43 1.52
N SER A 123 -5.52 11.17 1.78
CA SER A 123 -4.20 10.62 1.49
C SER A 123 -4.31 9.20 0.97
N VAL A 124 -3.35 8.77 0.17
CA VAL A 124 -3.25 7.41 -0.37
C VAL A 124 -1.92 6.79 0.05
N ASP A 125 -1.90 5.48 0.15
CA ASP A 125 -0.70 4.72 0.48
C ASP A 125 0.40 4.84 -0.60
N LYS A 126 0.00 5.09 -1.86
CA LYS A 126 0.90 5.31 -3.00
C LYS A 126 0.34 6.37 -3.95
N GLU A 127 1.14 7.40 -4.19
CA GLU A 127 0.82 8.45 -5.18
C GLU A 127 1.16 8.03 -6.62
N LYS A 128 1.98 6.99 -6.80
CA LYS A 128 2.36 6.43 -8.09
C LYS A 128 2.35 4.91 -8.05
N VAL A 129 1.76 4.27 -9.06
CA VAL A 129 1.68 2.82 -9.18
C VAL A 129 2.12 2.34 -10.56
N TYR A 130 2.80 1.20 -10.59
CA TYR A 130 3.28 0.55 -11.80
C TYR A 130 2.58 -0.78 -12.00
N LEU A 131 1.88 -0.91 -13.12
CA LEU A 131 1.09 -2.10 -13.45
C LEU A 131 1.61 -2.76 -14.72
N ALA A 132 1.72 -4.06 -14.70
CA ALA A 132 1.74 -4.85 -15.92
C ALA A 132 0.37 -4.74 -16.61
N ILE A 133 0.32 -5.02 -17.91
CA ILE A 133 -0.97 -5.18 -18.61
C ILE A 133 -1.75 -6.30 -17.91
N ASN A 134 -3.04 -6.05 -17.62
CA ASN A 134 -3.94 -6.85 -16.79
C ASN A 134 -3.57 -6.92 -15.29
N GLY A 135 -2.53 -6.21 -14.85
CA GLY A 135 -2.22 -6.04 -13.43
C GLY A 135 -3.26 -5.17 -12.73
N THR A 136 -3.43 -5.41 -11.43
CA THR A 136 -4.38 -4.64 -10.62
C THR A 136 -3.71 -4.10 -9.37
N HIS A 137 -4.22 -2.96 -8.89
CA HIS A 137 -3.87 -2.35 -7.61
C HIS A 137 -5.12 -1.75 -6.98
N THR A 138 -5.28 -1.92 -5.68
CA THR A 138 -6.33 -1.24 -4.93
C THR A 138 -5.65 -0.33 -3.91
N PRO A 139 -5.70 0.99 -4.09
CA PRO A 139 -5.08 1.93 -3.17
C PRO A 139 -5.79 1.94 -1.82
N THR A 140 -5.04 2.17 -0.76
CA THR A 140 -5.59 2.44 0.57
C THR A 140 -5.81 3.94 0.68
N LEU A 141 -7.08 4.38 0.59
CA LEU A 141 -7.47 5.77 0.76
C LEU A 141 -7.77 6.05 2.24
N THR A 142 -7.09 7.02 2.82
CA THR A 142 -7.37 7.54 4.16
C THR A 142 -8.12 8.86 4.04
N ILE A 143 -9.28 8.95 4.71
CA ILE A 143 -10.17 10.11 4.67
C ILE A 143 -10.24 10.69 6.08
N SER A 144 -9.73 11.91 6.27
CA SER A 144 -9.89 12.68 7.49
C SER A 144 -11.06 13.65 7.34
N SER A 145 -11.93 13.74 8.34
CA SER A 145 -13.11 14.59 8.32
C SER A 145 -13.38 15.20 9.69
N VAL A 146 -14.16 16.25 9.73
CA VAL A 146 -14.75 16.81 10.94
C VAL A 146 -16.26 16.84 10.77
N GLY A 147 -16.96 16.45 11.82
CA GLY A 147 -18.40 16.31 11.82
C GLY A 147 -18.92 15.24 10.87
N TYR A 148 -20.21 15.26 10.61
CA TYR A 148 -20.83 14.33 9.66
C TYR A 148 -20.49 14.72 8.22
N ALA A 149 -19.49 14.08 7.63
CA ALA A 149 -19.14 14.24 6.24
C ALA A 149 -19.53 12.99 5.44
N ASP A 150 -20.06 13.20 4.24
CA ASP A 150 -20.26 12.09 3.29
C ASP A 150 -18.89 11.61 2.81
N LYS A 151 -18.51 10.39 3.19
CA LYS A 151 -17.26 9.73 2.83
C LYS A 151 -17.39 8.87 1.57
N THR A 152 -18.48 9.01 0.83
CA THR A 152 -18.66 8.29 -0.43
C THR A 152 -17.56 8.68 -1.43
N VAL A 153 -16.80 7.68 -1.89
CA VAL A 153 -15.69 7.88 -2.81
C VAL A 153 -16.17 7.69 -4.24
N LYS A 154 -15.91 8.67 -5.09
CA LYS A 154 -16.04 8.53 -6.54
C LYS A 154 -14.66 8.36 -7.17
N TRP A 155 -14.44 7.20 -7.77
CA TRP A 155 -13.22 6.91 -8.50
C TRP A 155 -13.37 7.25 -9.99
N ILE A 156 -12.36 7.88 -10.57
CA ILE A 156 -12.37 8.36 -11.95
C ILE A 156 -10.99 8.08 -12.57
N SER A 157 -10.95 7.46 -13.73
CA SER A 157 -9.74 7.41 -14.55
C SER A 157 -9.74 8.53 -15.58
N ASN A 158 -8.61 9.20 -15.75
CA ASN A 158 -8.46 10.22 -16.80
C ASN A 158 -8.37 9.60 -18.20
N ASN A 159 -8.01 8.31 -18.29
CA ASN A 159 -7.98 7.57 -19.54
C ASN A 159 -8.26 6.08 -19.31
N ASP A 160 -9.53 5.70 -19.43
CA ASP A 160 -9.99 4.33 -19.23
C ASP A 160 -9.43 3.33 -20.25
N SER A 161 -8.89 3.79 -21.38
CA SER A 161 -8.22 2.90 -22.35
C SER A 161 -6.83 2.45 -21.89
N ILE A 162 -6.18 3.20 -20.99
CA ILE A 162 -4.87 2.86 -20.41
C ILE A 162 -5.07 2.09 -19.11
N ALA A 163 -5.86 2.63 -18.20
CA ALA A 163 -6.21 1.97 -16.95
C ALA A 163 -7.64 2.30 -16.54
N SER A 164 -8.42 1.29 -16.22
CA SER A 164 -9.77 1.45 -15.66
C SER A 164 -9.73 1.41 -14.13
N VAL A 165 -10.74 1.99 -13.50
CA VAL A 165 -10.97 1.90 -12.06
C VAL A 165 -12.42 1.54 -11.79
N ASP A 166 -12.67 0.64 -10.84
CA ASP A 166 -14.02 0.29 -10.41
C ASP A 166 -14.52 1.14 -9.22
N SER A 167 -15.77 0.93 -8.82
CA SER A 167 -16.40 1.64 -7.71
C SER A 167 -15.71 1.44 -6.35
N ASN A 168 -14.91 0.36 -6.19
CA ASN A 168 -14.16 0.05 -4.99
C ASN A 168 -12.72 0.61 -5.04
N GLY A 169 -12.36 1.34 -6.10
CA GLY A 169 -11.03 1.89 -6.30
C GLY A 169 -10.02 0.89 -6.87
N LYS A 170 -10.44 -0.30 -7.30
CA LYS A 170 -9.55 -1.26 -7.91
C LYS A 170 -9.16 -0.82 -9.32
N ILE A 171 -7.91 -0.44 -9.46
CA ILE A 171 -7.30 -0.01 -10.73
C ILE A 171 -6.85 -1.25 -11.50
N LYS A 172 -7.11 -1.29 -12.81
CA LYS A 172 -6.64 -2.34 -13.71
C LYS A 172 -5.92 -1.73 -14.92
N GLY A 173 -4.66 -2.13 -15.14
CA GLY A 173 -3.89 -1.75 -16.33
C GLY A 173 -4.39 -2.48 -17.59
N LEU A 174 -4.67 -1.74 -18.65
CA LEU A 174 -5.24 -2.27 -19.88
C LEU A 174 -4.29 -2.16 -21.07
N LYS A 175 -3.60 -1.05 -21.21
CA LYS A 175 -2.71 -0.75 -22.35
C LYS A 175 -1.50 0.03 -21.88
N ASN A 176 -0.36 -0.19 -22.50
CA ASN A 176 0.87 0.56 -22.25
C ASN A 176 0.64 2.07 -22.35
N GLY A 177 1.04 2.80 -21.33
CA GLY A 177 0.89 4.26 -21.23
C GLY A 177 0.75 4.76 -19.79
N ASN A 178 0.57 6.06 -19.68
CA ASN A 178 0.43 6.76 -18.39
C ASN A 178 -0.95 7.40 -18.28
N THR A 179 -1.56 7.34 -17.12
CA THR A 179 -2.81 8.03 -16.79
C THR A 179 -2.84 8.41 -15.32
N LYS A 180 -3.88 9.13 -14.91
CA LYS A 180 -4.17 9.39 -13.50
C LYS A 180 -5.49 8.74 -13.12
N VAL A 181 -5.55 8.21 -11.92
CA VAL A 181 -6.80 7.82 -11.26
C VAL A 181 -7.04 8.78 -10.12
N ILE A 182 -8.25 9.32 -10.05
CA ILE A 182 -8.65 10.33 -9.07
C ILE A 182 -9.67 9.72 -8.12
N ALA A 183 -9.45 9.87 -6.83
CA ALA A 183 -10.44 9.65 -5.79
C ALA A 183 -11.03 10.99 -5.39
N LYS A 184 -12.35 11.15 -5.56
CA LYS A 184 -13.08 12.36 -5.18
C LYS A 184 -14.06 12.05 -4.07
N VAL A 185 -13.99 12.84 -3.00
CA VAL A 185 -14.87 12.78 -1.83
C VAL A 185 -15.35 14.18 -1.52
N MET A 186 -16.63 14.43 -1.68
CA MET A 186 -17.22 15.78 -1.61
C MET A 186 -16.50 16.79 -2.51
N ASP A 187 -15.88 17.81 -1.91
CA ASP A 187 -15.11 18.87 -2.59
C ASP A 187 -13.61 18.58 -2.70
N LYS A 188 -13.13 17.51 -2.08
CA LYS A 188 -11.72 17.11 -2.08
C LYS A 188 -11.44 16.05 -3.12
N GLU A 189 -10.24 16.10 -3.67
CA GLU A 189 -9.76 15.06 -4.56
C GLU A 189 -8.28 14.79 -4.34
N ILE A 190 -7.87 13.55 -4.62
CA ILE A 190 -6.47 13.12 -4.64
C ILE A 190 -6.24 12.27 -5.89
N SER A 191 -5.08 12.44 -6.53
CA SER A 191 -4.73 11.72 -7.74
C SER A 191 -3.62 10.71 -7.50
N ILE A 192 -3.67 9.59 -8.23
CA ILE A 192 -2.68 8.55 -8.28
C ILE A 192 -2.15 8.47 -9.71
N ASP A 193 -0.86 8.62 -9.89
CA ASP A 193 -0.21 8.40 -11.18
C ASP A 193 -0.14 6.90 -11.48
N VAL A 194 -0.68 6.49 -12.62
CA VAL A 194 -0.73 5.09 -13.04
C VAL A 194 0.11 4.91 -14.29
N VAL A 195 1.16 4.11 -14.17
CA VAL A 195 2.02 3.70 -15.28
C VAL A 195 1.70 2.25 -15.62
N VAL A 196 1.13 2.02 -16.78
CA VAL A 196 0.91 0.66 -17.32
C VAL A 196 2.00 0.35 -18.32
N THR A 197 2.69 -0.77 -18.15
CA THR A 197 3.83 -1.10 -19.00
C THR A 197 3.92 -2.60 -19.32
N ASN A 198 4.45 -2.92 -20.50
CA ASN A 198 4.81 -4.28 -20.91
C ASN A 198 6.27 -4.63 -20.57
N LEU A 199 7.01 -3.72 -19.94
CA LEU A 199 8.36 -3.98 -19.44
C LEU A 199 8.37 -4.98 -18.27
N ILE A 200 7.23 -5.17 -17.64
CA ILE A 200 6.99 -6.16 -16.59
C ILE A 200 5.80 -7.06 -16.93
N THR A 201 5.75 -8.22 -16.32
CA THR A 201 4.66 -9.18 -16.46
C THR A 201 3.99 -9.46 -15.12
N LEU A 202 2.78 -9.99 -15.15
CA LEU A 202 2.14 -10.53 -13.96
C LEU A 202 2.99 -11.66 -13.39
N ARG A 203 3.15 -11.67 -12.07
CA ARG A 203 3.86 -12.75 -11.38
C ARG A 203 3.08 -14.07 -11.52
N PRO A 204 3.66 -15.07 -12.15
CA PRO A 204 3.01 -16.38 -12.25
C PRO A 204 3.10 -17.10 -10.90
N LYS A 205 2.11 -17.92 -10.56
CA LYS A 205 2.19 -18.80 -9.37
C LYS A 205 3.36 -19.78 -9.44
N LYS A 206 3.72 -20.20 -10.66
CA LYS A 206 4.89 -21.08 -10.89
C LYS A 206 5.86 -20.39 -11.82
N PHE A 207 7.15 -20.54 -11.55
CA PHE A 207 8.20 -19.99 -12.41
C PHE A 207 8.09 -20.59 -13.83
N ASN A 208 8.20 -19.72 -14.82
CA ASN A 208 8.20 -20.12 -16.22
C ASN A 208 9.62 -20.30 -16.74
N ASN A 209 10.09 -21.53 -16.77
CA ASN A 209 11.43 -21.85 -17.28
C ASN A 209 11.60 -21.62 -18.80
N LYS A 210 10.50 -21.47 -19.55
CA LYS A 210 10.50 -21.19 -21.01
C LYS A 210 10.68 -19.70 -21.35
N LYS A 211 10.87 -18.81 -20.37
CA LYS A 211 11.18 -17.39 -20.66
C LYS A 211 12.36 -17.28 -21.62
N LYS A 212 12.25 -16.39 -22.58
CA LYS A 212 13.35 -16.05 -23.48
C LYS A 212 14.48 -15.36 -22.71
N TYR A 213 15.70 -15.53 -23.16
CA TYR A 213 16.82 -14.75 -22.65
C TYR A 213 16.75 -13.31 -23.15
N LEU A 214 17.15 -12.38 -22.31
CA LEU A 214 17.31 -10.99 -22.70
C LEU A 214 18.36 -10.88 -23.78
N SER A 215 18.03 -10.20 -24.88
CA SER A 215 18.96 -9.84 -25.95
C SER A 215 19.42 -8.40 -25.78
N CYS A 216 20.56 -8.06 -26.39
CA CYS A 216 21.02 -6.68 -26.47
C CYS A 216 20.04 -5.79 -27.25
N ASN A 217 20.00 -4.51 -26.89
CA ASN A 217 19.25 -3.46 -27.59
C ASN A 217 17.72 -3.66 -27.64
N ILE A 218 17.16 -4.45 -26.73
CA ILE A 218 15.69 -4.58 -26.59
C ILE A 218 15.11 -3.32 -26.00
N TYR A 219 15.78 -2.72 -25.01
CA TYR A 219 15.30 -1.59 -24.24
C TYR A 219 16.05 -0.30 -24.57
N SER A 220 15.31 0.79 -24.66
CA SER A 220 15.85 2.14 -24.66
C SER A 220 16.44 2.50 -23.29
N LYS A 221 17.07 3.66 -23.19
CA LYS A 221 17.52 4.17 -21.88
C LYS A 221 16.34 4.42 -20.95
N GLU A 222 15.27 4.99 -21.47
CA GLU A 222 14.04 5.32 -20.76
C GLU A 222 13.35 4.05 -20.25
N ASP A 223 13.33 2.98 -21.05
CA ASP A 223 12.81 1.68 -20.62
C ASP A 223 13.62 1.09 -19.45
N ASN A 224 14.94 1.21 -19.50
CA ASN A 224 15.83 0.74 -18.44
C ASN A 224 15.66 1.57 -17.16
N ASP A 225 15.57 2.89 -17.29
CA ASP A 225 15.35 3.80 -16.16
C ASP A 225 13.99 3.47 -15.49
N LEU A 226 12.93 3.24 -16.28
CA LEU A 226 11.61 2.84 -15.76
C LEU A 226 11.64 1.47 -15.08
N LEU A 227 12.37 0.50 -15.63
CA LEU A 227 12.53 -0.81 -15.00
C LEU A 227 13.23 -0.71 -13.63
N ASP A 228 14.25 0.13 -13.53
CA ASP A 228 14.98 0.35 -12.29
C ASP A 228 14.09 1.10 -11.26
N GLU A 229 13.26 2.04 -11.71
CA GLU A 229 12.26 2.73 -10.88
C GLU A 229 11.22 1.72 -10.34
N ILE A 230 10.71 0.84 -11.19
CA ILE A 230 9.77 -0.21 -10.77
C ILE A 230 10.39 -1.17 -9.76
N LEU A 231 11.60 -1.65 -10.01
CA LEU A 231 12.31 -2.53 -9.09
C LEU A 231 12.46 -1.86 -7.71
N LYS A 232 12.88 -0.60 -7.69
CA LYS A 232 13.01 0.18 -6.47
C LYS A 232 11.67 0.37 -5.75
N ASP A 233 10.59 0.65 -6.47
CA ASP A 233 9.24 0.73 -5.89
C ASP A 233 8.82 -0.59 -5.24
N ARG A 234 9.06 -1.73 -5.89
CA ARG A 234 8.75 -3.05 -5.34
C ARG A 234 9.49 -3.31 -4.03
N ILE A 235 10.79 -3.04 -4.02
CA ILE A 235 11.64 -3.22 -2.85
C ILE A 235 11.22 -2.30 -1.70
N ASN A 236 11.02 -1.01 -1.98
CA ASN A 236 10.58 -0.04 -0.97
C ASN A 236 9.22 -0.40 -0.37
N THR A 237 8.31 -0.96 -1.16
CA THR A 237 6.97 -1.38 -0.71
C THR A 237 7.04 -2.44 0.38
N VAL A 238 8.00 -3.37 0.30
CA VAL A 238 8.15 -4.44 1.28
C VAL A 238 9.20 -4.11 2.36
N GLY A 239 10.06 -3.14 2.12
CA GLY A 239 11.08 -2.65 3.06
C GLY A 239 12.49 -2.73 2.48
N TYR A 240 13.06 -1.56 2.15
CA TYR A 240 14.47 -1.43 1.80
C TYR A 240 15.34 -1.68 3.05
N LYS A 241 16.48 -2.32 2.87
CA LYS A 241 17.37 -2.80 3.94
C LYS A 241 16.73 -3.82 4.90
N THR A 242 15.79 -4.62 4.39
CA THR A 242 15.19 -5.72 5.14
C THR A 242 15.31 -7.03 4.38
N ARG A 243 15.06 -8.14 5.06
CA ARG A 243 14.97 -9.47 4.46
C ARG A 243 14.00 -9.50 3.28
N ALA A 244 12.82 -8.88 3.46
CA ALA A 244 11.78 -8.78 2.41
C ALA A 244 12.27 -8.04 1.17
N GLY A 245 13.04 -6.98 1.33
CA GLY A 245 13.62 -6.23 0.20
C GLY A 245 14.56 -7.07 -0.66
N VAL A 246 15.40 -7.87 -0.02
CA VAL A 246 16.30 -8.81 -0.72
C VAL A 246 15.52 -9.90 -1.46
N VAL A 247 14.54 -10.50 -0.80
CA VAL A 247 13.66 -11.52 -1.40
C VAL A 247 12.88 -10.94 -2.57
N GLU A 248 12.41 -9.71 -2.44
CA GLU A 248 11.66 -9.02 -3.46
C GLU A 248 12.50 -8.74 -4.72
N ALA A 249 13.76 -8.36 -4.57
CA ALA A 249 14.68 -8.22 -5.70
C ALA A 249 14.81 -9.53 -6.49
N ALA A 250 14.95 -10.65 -5.80
CA ALA A 250 15.02 -11.96 -6.44
C ALA A 250 13.71 -12.34 -7.14
N ARG A 251 12.57 -12.12 -6.48
CA ARG A 251 11.23 -12.37 -7.03
C ARG A 251 10.97 -11.52 -8.27
N PHE A 252 11.31 -10.22 -8.21
CA PHE A 252 11.18 -9.32 -9.35
C PHE A 252 11.94 -9.85 -10.57
N LEU A 253 13.22 -10.12 -10.42
CA LEU A 253 14.05 -10.56 -11.53
C LEU A 253 13.58 -11.87 -12.16
N ALA A 254 13.18 -12.83 -11.34
CA ALA A 254 12.79 -14.14 -11.81
C ALA A 254 11.32 -14.22 -12.30
N LEU A 255 10.40 -13.47 -11.66
CA LEU A 255 8.96 -13.64 -11.89
C LEU A 255 8.34 -12.49 -12.68
N GLU A 256 8.69 -11.23 -12.34
CA GLU A 256 8.04 -10.05 -12.90
C GLU A 256 8.77 -9.52 -14.15
N PHE A 257 10.10 -9.57 -14.16
CA PHE A 257 10.87 -9.24 -15.33
C PHE A 257 10.62 -10.26 -16.47
N PRO A 258 10.31 -9.83 -17.70
CA PRO A 258 9.80 -10.72 -18.75
C PRO A 258 10.84 -11.66 -19.34
N TYR A 259 12.12 -11.38 -19.14
CA TYR A 259 13.21 -12.15 -19.70
C TYR A 259 13.98 -12.92 -18.63
N LYS A 260 14.67 -13.98 -19.07
CA LYS A 260 15.56 -14.77 -18.24
C LYS A 260 16.97 -14.18 -18.31
N ILE A 261 17.62 -14.03 -17.17
CA ILE A 261 19.01 -13.61 -17.10
C ILE A 261 19.91 -14.82 -17.34
N ARG A 262 20.89 -14.64 -18.24
CA ARG A 262 21.84 -15.69 -18.58
C ARG A 262 22.76 -16.01 -17.39
N TYR A 263 23.17 -17.26 -17.32
CA TYR A 263 24.35 -17.62 -16.52
C TYR A 263 25.61 -17.09 -17.20
N PHE A 264 26.47 -16.45 -16.43
CA PHE A 264 27.76 -15.97 -16.91
C PHE A 264 28.84 -16.23 -15.87
N SER A 265 29.77 -17.15 -16.17
CA SER A 265 30.77 -17.69 -15.23
C SER A 265 31.76 -16.67 -14.65
N GLU A 266 31.73 -15.44 -15.11
CA GLU A 266 32.58 -14.36 -14.64
C GLU A 266 31.89 -13.46 -13.59
N ASN A 267 30.77 -13.87 -13.07
CA ASN A 267 29.99 -13.08 -12.08
C ASN A 267 29.61 -11.67 -12.56
N GLY A 268 29.42 -11.46 -13.86
CA GLY A 268 29.31 -10.10 -14.38
C GLY A 268 30.63 -9.31 -14.28
N ARG A 269 31.75 -9.97 -14.04
CA ARG A 269 33.04 -9.31 -13.97
C ARG A 269 33.41 -8.65 -15.28
N MET A 270 33.90 -7.42 -15.18
CA MET A 270 34.45 -6.68 -16.28
C MET A 270 35.96 -6.53 -16.12
N GLY A 271 36.69 -7.60 -16.29
CA GLY A 271 38.14 -7.64 -16.16
C GLY A 271 38.69 -9.05 -16.24
N GLU A 272 40.00 -9.21 -16.28
CA GLU A 272 40.59 -10.52 -16.24
C GLU A 272 40.47 -11.14 -14.82
N ARG A 273 40.19 -12.44 -14.75
CA ARG A 273 40.10 -13.20 -13.50
C ARG A 273 41.36 -13.12 -12.62
N LYS A 274 42.45 -12.69 -13.18
CA LYS A 274 43.76 -12.52 -12.52
C LYS A 274 43.86 -11.31 -11.62
N TYR A 275 42.99 -10.33 -11.78
CA TYR A 275 43.04 -9.11 -10.98
C TYR A 275 42.31 -9.31 -9.68
N LYS A 276 43.06 -9.37 -8.62
CA LYS A 276 42.58 -9.45 -7.23
C LYS A 276 42.15 -8.09 -6.69
N VAL A 277 41.91 -7.10 -7.55
CA VAL A 277 41.63 -5.74 -7.09
C VAL A 277 40.16 -5.62 -6.81
N ASP A 278 39.82 -5.26 -5.60
CA ASP A 278 38.47 -4.95 -5.17
C ASP A 278 37.83 -3.96 -6.11
N GLY A 279 36.68 -4.31 -6.64
CA GLY A 279 35.84 -3.45 -7.44
C GLY A 279 36.13 -3.36 -8.94
N GLU A 280 37.30 -3.81 -9.43
CA GLU A 280 37.62 -3.69 -10.87
C GLU A 280 37.02 -4.76 -11.76
N GLY A 281 36.51 -5.82 -11.22
CA GLY A 281 36.13 -6.95 -12.06
C GLY A 281 34.67 -7.38 -11.92
N ARG A 282 33.96 -6.90 -10.94
CA ARG A 282 32.61 -7.34 -10.67
C ARG A 282 31.63 -6.17 -10.73
N TYR A 283 30.57 -6.34 -11.50
CA TYR A 283 29.53 -5.36 -11.62
C TYR A 283 28.30 -5.82 -10.92
N TYR A 284 28.27 -5.53 -9.65
CA TYR A 284 27.07 -5.55 -8.86
C TYR A 284 26.59 -4.11 -8.75
N HIS A 285 25.78 -3.71 -9.68
CA HIS A 285 25.16 -2.41 -9.62
C HIS A 285 23.72 -2.56 -9.18
N GLU A 286 23.22 -1.53 -8.56
CA GLU A 286 21.81 -1.39 -8.29
C GLU A 286 21.07 -1.25 -9.63
N GLY A 287 19.95 -1.99 -9.77
CA GLY A 287 19.14 -1.97 -10.99
C GLY A 287 19.60 -2.91 -12.08
N LEU A 288 18.88 -2.86 -13.20
CA LEU A 288 19.10 -3.71 -14.38
C LEU A 288 19.98 -3.05 -15.44
N TYR A 289 20.08 -1.75 -15.37
CA TYR A 289 20.81 -0.95 -16.34
C TYR A 289 22.15 -0.48 -15.80
N LEU A 290 23.22 -0.81 -16.52
CA LEU A 290 24.55 -0.33 -16.18
C LEU A 290 24.88 0.95 -16.95
N HIS A 291 24.88 2.06 -16.25
CA HIS A 291 25.22 3.35 -16.82
C HIS A 291 26.70 3.45 -17.22
N SER A 292 26.99 4.09 -18.36
CA SER A 292 28.36 4.19 -18.91
C SER A 292 29.37 4.81 -17.95
N SER A 293 28.95 5.67 -17.02
CA SER A 293 29.85 6.25 -16.01
C SER A 293 30.48 5.21 -15.07
N ARG A 294 29.84 4.04 -14.90
CA ARG A 294 30.33 2.96 -14.02
C ARG A 294 31.40 2.08 -14.67
N TYR A 295 31.51 2.10 -16.00
CA TYR A 295 32.48 1.24 -16.72
C TYR A 295 33.41 1.97 -17.68
N LYS A 296 33.40 3.30 -17.70
CA LYS A 296 34.21 4.10 -18.61
C LYS A 296 35.72 3.83 -18.51
N ASN A 297 36.17 3.36 -17.36
CA ASN A 297 37.59 3.07 -17.11
C ASN A 297 37.96 1.59 -17.32
N ILE A 298 37.03 0.77 -17.81
CA ILE A 298 37.25 -0.66 -17.97
C ILE A 298 37.69 -0.98 -19.39
N LYS A 299 38.84 -1.62 -19.48
CA LYS A 299 39.59 -1.80 -20.72
C LYS A 299 38.89 -2.62 -21.81
N TYR A 300 37.95 -3.50 -21.50
CA TYR A 300 37.39 -4.45 -22.45
C TYR A 300 35.89 -4.39 -22.58
N VAL A 301 35.26 -3.26 -22.33
CA VAL A 301 33.82 -3.11 -22.37
C VAL A 301 33.36 -2.69 -23.75
N SER A 302 32.33 -3.36 -24.27
CA SER A 302 31.69 -2.90 -25.48
C SER A 302 30.91 -1.60 -25.21
N GLN A 303 30.91 -0.71 -26.18
CA GLN A 303 30.30 0.61 -26.02
C GLN A 303 28.75 0.55 -26.00
N GLY A 304 28.16 1.53 -25.36
CA GLY A 304 26.74 1.77 -25.31
C GLY A 304 26.06 1.30 -24.01
N PRO A 305 24.77 1.65 -23.84
CA PRO A 305 23.99 1.26 -22.67
C PRO A 305 23.83 -0.25 -22.60
N LYS A 306 24.01 -0.81 -21.38
CA LYS A 306 24.02 -2.26 -21.17
C LYS A 306 23.02 -2.67 -20.11
N THR A 307 22.16 -3.59 -20.49
CA THR A 307 21.38 -4.40 -19.57
C THR A 307 21.93 -5.81 -19.47
N TRP A 308 21.48 -6.57 -18.51
CA TRP A 308 21.79 -7.99 -18.44
C TRP A 308 21.40 -8.69 -19.75
N GLY A 309 22.28 -9.51 -20.26
CA GLY A 309 22.12 -10.17 -21.56
C GLY A 309 22.84 -9.49 -22.72
N CYS A 310 23.20 -8.22 -22.57
CA CYS A 310 24.03 -7.53 -23.55
C CYS A 310 25.52 -7.87 -23.40
N THR A 311 26.25 -7.76 -24.50
CA THR A 311 27.69 -7.85 -24.48
C THR A 311 28.28 -6.68 -23.69
N MET A 312 28.87 -6.97 -22.54
CA MET A 312 29.55 -5.96 -21.74
C MET A 312 31.06 -6.09 -21.80
N TYR A 313 31.52 -7.27 -22.12
CA TYR A 313 32.88 -7.66 -21.91
C TYR A 313 33.22 -8.81 -22.86
N ASN A 314 34.32 -8.64 -23.56
CA ASN A 314 34.84 -9.63 -24.48
C ASN A 314 36.11 -10.22 -23.88
N ARG A 315 36.05 -11.43 -23.39
CA ARG A 315 37.20 -12.15 -22.85
C ARG A 315 37.82 -13.00 -23.93
N VAL A 316 39.03 -12.66 -24.28
CA VAL A 316 39.81 -13.34 -25.36
C VAL A 316 39.94 -14.84 -25.06
N ALA A 317 40.13 -15.24 -23.79
CA ALA A 317 40.39 -16.62 -23.40
C ALA A 317 39.15 -17.53 -23.51
N HIS A 318 37.90 -17.00 -23.41
CA HIS A 318 36.69 -17.80 -23.41
C HIS A 318 35.71 -17.50 -24.52
N LYS A 319 36.00 -16.57 -25.40
CA LYS A 319 35.16 -16.14 -26.55
C LYS A 319 33.67 -15.86 -26.17
N ARG A 320 33.39 -15.62 -24.90
CA ARG A 320 32.05 -15.35 -24.40
C ARG A 320 31.94 -13.87 -24.06
N SER A 321 30.99 -13.23 -24.68
CA SER A 321 30.77 -11.80 -24.55
C SER A 321 29.41 -11.45 -23.92
N ALA A 322 28.68 -12.44 -23.43
CA ALA A 322 27.38 -12.21 -22.84
C ALA A 322 27.50 -11.71 -21.39
N ASN A 323 26.70 -10.73 -21.05
CA ASN A 323 26.52 -10.26 -19.69
C ASN A 323 25.45 -11.08 -18.98
N GLY A 324 25.70 -11.43 -17.74
CA GLY A 324 24.80 -12.24 -16.93
C GLY A 324 25.29 -12.38 -15.49
N LEU A 325 24.69 -13.26 -14.78
CA LEU A 325 24.99 -13.54 -13.36
C LEU A 325 25.31 -15.02 -13.18
N ASP A 326 26.41 -15.34 -12.51
CA ASP A 326 26.59 -16.68 -11.94
C ASP A 326 25.87 -16.78 -10.59
N CYS A 327 26.07 -17.87 -9.85
CA CYS A 327 25.36 -18.10 -8.59
C CYS A 327 25.64 -17.01 -7.55
N SER A 328 26.93 -16.71 -7.30
CA SER A 328 27.32 -15.67 -6.34
C SER A 328 26.99 -14.26 -6.84
N GLY A 329 27.11 -14.03 -8.14
CA GLY A 329 26.74 -12.74 -8.75
C GLY A 329 25.25 -12.46 -8.60
N PHE A 330 24.40 -13.47 -8.74
CA PHE A 330 22.96 -13.31 -8.51
C PHE A 330 22.66 -12.96 -7.05
N ILE A 331 23.24 -13.69 -6.10
CA ILE A 331 23.01 -13.39 -4.68
C ILE A 331 23.54 -12.01 -4.30
N THR A 332 24.72 -11.63 -4.81
CA THR A 332 25.24 -10.28 -4.59
C THR A 332 24.31 -9.22 -5.17
N TRP A 333 23.80 -9.44 -6.38
CA TRP A 333 22.86 -8.51 -7.01
C TRP A 333 21.58 -8.33 -6.18
N VAL A 334 20.99 -9.41 -5.64
CA VAL A 334 19.77 -9.28 -4.81
C VAL A 334 20.05 -8.59 -3.48
N LEU A 335 21.22 -8.84 -2.87
CA LEU A 335 21.63 -8.16 -1.64
C LEU A 335 21.83 -6.65 -1.87
N VAL A 336 22.53 -6.27 -2.94
CA VAL A 336 22.76 -4.85 -3.29
C VAL A 336 21.44 -4.13 -3.55
N ASN A 337 20.55 -4.71 -4.36
CA ASN A 337 19.24 -4.11 -4.61
C ASN A 337 18.37 -4.06 -3.36
N GLY A 338 18.48 -5.05 -2.47
CA GLY A 338 17.83 -5.03 -1.17
C GLY A 338 18.39 -3.99 -0.18
N GLY A 339 19.48 -3.29 -0.55
CA GLY A 339 20.09 -2.20 0.23
C GLY A 339 21.27 -2.61 1.11
N PHE A 340 21.84 -3.79 0.85
CA PHE A 340 23.02 -4.28 1.57
C PHE A 340 24.25 -4.22 0.68
N ASP A 341 25.40 -3.93 1.25
CA ASP A 341 26.69 -3.95 0.55
C ASP A 341 27.51 -5.15 1.04
N PRO A 342 27.44 -6.27 0.34
CA PRO A 342 28.24 -7.44 0.69
C PRO A 342 29.70 -7.35 0.22
N GLY A 343 30.04 -6.32 -0.54
CA GLY A 343 31.37 -6.20 -1.18
C GLY A 343 31.57 -7.19 -2.35
N ASP A 344 32.81 -7.39 -2.73
CA ASP A 344 33.18 -8.36 -3.78
C ASP A 344 33.30 -9.77 -3.16
N ILE A 345 32.30 -10.60 -3.38
CA ILE A 345 32.16 -11.90 -2.71
C ILE A 345 32.03 -13.05 -3.70
N GLY A 346 32.51 -14.20 -3.28
CA GLY A 346 32.43 -15.48 -4.00
C GLY A 346 31.47 -16.48 -3.35
N ALA A 347 31.38 -17.65 -3.92
CA ALA A 347 30.64 -18.79 -3.38
C ALA A 347 31.53 -19.81 -2.62
N GLY A 348 32.51 -19.34 -1.89
CA GLY A 348 33.37 -20.18 -1.07
C GLY A 348 34.53 -20.86 -1.81
N VAL A 349 34.88 -20.45 -3.02
CA VAL A 349 35.82 -21.20 -3.87
C VAL A 349 37.10 -20.43 -4.18
N SER A 350 37.23 -19.18 -3.76
CA SER A 350 38.39 -18.35 -4.10
C SER A 350 39.08 -17.84 -2.85
N PRO A 351 40.32 -18.27 -2.57
CA PRO A 351 41.11 -17.77 -1.44
C PRO A 351 41.30 -16.27 -1.51
N GLY A 352 41.05 -15.56 -0.41
CA GLY A 352 41.27 -14.13 -0.26
C GLY A 352 40.08 -13.24 -0.74
N ILE A 353 38.95 -13.84 -1.10
CA ILE A 353 37.71 -13.14 -1.35
C ILE A 353 36.74 -13.45 -0.22
N LYS A 354 36.07 -12.43 0.31
CA LYS A 354 35.04 -12.62 1.34
C LYS A 354 33.95 -13.55 0.79
N ASP A 355 33.57 -14.53 1.59
CA ASP A 355 32.63 -15.59 1.18
C ASP A 355 31.21 -15.22 1.59
N LEU A 356 30.22 -15.46 0.71
CA LEU A 356 28.80 -15.33 1.06
C LEU A 356 28.39 -16.25 2.21
N THR A 357 29.16 -17.34 2.46
CA THR A 357 28.93 -18.20 3.59
C THR A 357 29.42 -17.62 4.93
N ASP A 358 30.08 -16.47 4.92
CA ASP A 358 30.52 -15.76 6.14
C ASP A 358 29.42 -14.81 6.68
N TYR A 359 28.29 -14.67 5.95
CA TYR A 359 27.16 -13.88 6.40
C TYR A 359 26.12 -14.74 7.09
N GLY A 360 25.55 -14.22 8.17
CA GLY A 360 24.59 -14.96 8.97
C GLY A 360 25.19 -16.11 9.81
N GLU A 361 24.31 -16.95 10.34
CA GLU A 361 24.69 -18.15 11.10
C GLU A 361 24.83 -19.36 10.17
N LYS A 362 26.03 -19.76 9.88
CA LYS A 362 26.31 -20.93 9.02
C LYS A 362 26.00 -22.21 9.76
N THR A 363 25.06 -22.97 9.27
CA THR A 363 24.60 -24.24 9.89
C THR A 363 24.62 -25.39 8.89
N ILE A 364 24.99 -26.58 9.32
CA ILE A 364 24.88 -27.82 8.49
C ILE A 364 23.37 -28.03 8.22
N PHE A 365 23.02 -28.07 6.96
CA PHE A 365 21.64 -28.21 6.53
C PHE A 365 21.22 -29.68 6.57
N ASN A 366 20.25 -30.01 7.39
CA ASN A 366 19.74 -31.36 7.58
C ASN A 366 18.28 -31.38 8.00
N ALA A 367 17.68 -32.55 8.11
CA ALA A 367 16.27 -32.70 8.47
C ALA A 367 15.93 -32.08 9.83
N LYS A 368 16.81 -32.07 10.80
CA LYS A 368 16.62 -31.51 12.14
C LYS A 368 16.53 -29.97 12.04
N VAL A 369 17.38 -29.37 11.21
CA VAL A 369 17.35 -27.90 10.99
C VAL A 369 16.08 -27.49 10.27
N VAL A 370 15.62 -28.23 9.26
CA VAL A 370 14.35 -27.99 8.59
C VAL A 370 13.19 -28.11 9.57
N SER A 371 13.12 -29.16 10.36
CA SER A 371 12.03 -29.39 11.32
C SER A 371 12.02 -28.41 12.50
N SER A 372 13.15 -27.76 12.78
CA SER A 372 13.23 -26.75 13.85
C SER A 372 12.46 -25.47 13.56
N GLY A 373 12.02 -25.24 12.32
CA GLY A 373 11.38 -23.99 11.89
C GLY A 373 12.30 -22.76 11.84
N LYS A 374 13.62 -22.94 12.02
CA LYS A 374 14.59 -21.84 11.98
C LYS A 374 14.83 -21.31 10.56
N VAL A 375 14.69 -22.19 9.55
CA VAL A 375 14.93 -21.83 8.16
C VAL A 375 13.77 -20.98 7.63
N LYS A 376 14.10 -19.81 7.11
CA LYS A 376 13.11 -18.82 6.65
C LYS A 376 13.32 -18.44 5.18
N VAL A 377 12.28 -17.93 4.57
CA VAL A 377 12.39 -17.19 3.29
C VAL A 377 13.43 -16.07 3.47
N GLY A 378 14.38 -15.98 2.54
CA GLY A 378 15.50 -15.01 2.59
C GLY A 378 16.81 -15.61 3.12
N ASP A 379 16.80 -16.82 3.68
CA ASP A 379 18.04 -17.50 4.05
C ASP A 379 18.79 -18.00 2.82
N LEU A 380 20.11 -18.03 2.91
CA LEU A 380 20.97 -18.48 1.82
C LEU A 380 21.30 -19.97 1.98
N LEU A 381 21.46 -20.63 0.84
CA LEU A 381 21.81 -22.06 0.75
C LEU A 381 23.15 -22.23 0.04
N SER A 382 24.01 -23.11 0.53
CA SER A 382 25.31 -23.36 -0.10
C SER A 382 25.58 -24.84 -0.26
N SER A 383 26.08 -25.19 -1.43
CA SER A 383 26.58 -26.55 -1.73
C SER A 383 28.10 -26.59 -1.82
N THR A 384 28.83 -25.76 -1.05
CA THR A 384 30.29 -25.78 -1.02
C THR A 384 30.80 -27.13 -0.52
N GLY A 385 31.51 -27.84 -1.38
CA GLY A 385 32.11 -29.16 -1.13
C GLY A 385 33.15 -29.47 -2.20
N PRO A 386 33.78 -30.65 -2.19
CA PRO A 386 34.86 -31.02 -3.12
C PRO A 386 34.41 -31.13 -4.59
N GLY A 387 33.97 -30.11 -5.23
CA GLY A 387 33.47 -30.13 -6.62
C GLY A 387 32.97 -28.78 -7.14
N GLY A 388 33.12 -27.76 -6.36
CA GLY A 388 32.73 -26.41 -6.73
C GLY A 388 31.59 -25.87 -5.86
N GLY A 389 31.61 -24.57 -5.65
CA GLY A 389 30.63 -23.89 -4.83
C GLY A 389 29.39 -23.50 -5.63
N HIS A 390 28.24 -23.61 -4.99
CA HIS A 390 26.99 -23.04 -5.47
C HIS A 390 26.26 -22.38 -4.32
N ILE A 391 25.60 -21.24 -4.62
CA ILE A 391 24.82 -20.50 -3.63
C ILE A 391 23.48 -20.09 -4.20
N ALA A 392 22.47 -20.07 -3.36
CA ALA A 392 21.09 -19.78 -3.71
C ALA A 392 20.37 -19.09 -2.55
N ILE A 393 19.18 -18.57 -2.78
CA ILE A 393 18.34 -17.94 -1.78
C ILE A 393 16.95 -18.55 -1.77
N ILE A 394 16.38 -18.78 -0.58
CA ILE A 394 14.99 -19.18 -0.43
C ILE A 394 14.11 -17.96 -0.67
N VAL A 395 13.24 -18.01 -1.66
CA VAL A 395 12.34 -16.89 -2.00
C VAL A 395 10.88 -17.19 -1.76
N GLY A 396 10.56 -18.39 -1.28
CA GLY A 396 9.20 -18.75 -0.91
C GLY A 396 9.17 -20.10 -0.20
N GLU A 397 8.08 -20.34 0.51
CA GLU A 397 7.79 -21.63 1.14
C GLU A 397 6.30 -21.89 1.24
N ASP A 398 5.92 -23.15 1.11
CA ASP A 398 4.66 -23.71 1.54
C ASP A 398 4.90 -24.89 2.50
N ASP A 399 3.92 -25.71 2.77
CA ASP A 399 4.05 -26.80 3.72
C ASP A 399 5.08 -27.85 3.29
N ASP A 400 5.20 -28.14 2.00
CA ASP A 400 6.02 -29.20 1.43
C ASP A 400 7.30 -28.73 0.77
N TYR A 401 7.34 -27.48 0.28
CA TYR A 401 8.41 -26.98 -0.57
C TYR A 401 9.04 -25.69 -0.06
N TYR A 402 10.35 -25.57 -0.28
CA TYR A 402 11.02 -24.28 -0.42
C TYR A 402 11.13 -23.94 -1.91
N TYR A 403 10.85 -22.70 -2.25
CA TYR A 403 11.07 -22.13 -3.58
C TYR A 403 12.40 -21.40 -3.55
N VAL A 404 13.37 -21.92 -4.30
CA VAL A 404 14.75 -21.46 -4.27
C VAL A 404 15.07 -20.70 -5.56
N ALA A 405 15.50 -19.44 -5.42
CA ALA A 405 16.02 -18.65 -6.52
C ALA A 405 17.54 -18.84 -6.61
N GLU A 406 18.00 -19.16 -7.80
CA GLU A 406 19.39 -19.47 -8.07
C GLU A 406 19.75 -19.18 -9.53
N SER A 407 21.03 -18.92 -9.81
CA SER A 407 21.52 -18.87 -11.19
C SER A 407 22.30 -20.15 -11.51
N LEU A 408 21.81 -20.91 -12.47
CA LEU A 408 22.32 -22.23 -12.84
C LEU A 408 23.02 -22.19 -14.20
N TRP A 409 24.07 -23.01 -14.35
CA TRP A 409 24.79 -23.15 -15.62
C TRP A 409 24.40 -24.41 -16.41
N THR A 410 23.65 -25.32 -15.79
CA THR A 410 23.29 -26.64 -16.36
C THR A 410 21.90 -26.63 -17.00
N SER A 411 21.81 -27.24 -18.20
CA SER A 411 20.52 -27.50 -18.85
C SER A 411 19.65 -28.45 -18.01
N PRO A 412 18.31 -28.32 -18.01
CA PRO A 412 17.53 -27.35 -18.81
C PRO A 412 17.38 -25.97 -18.16
N ASN A 413 17.92 -25.73 -16.98
CA ASN A 413 17.63 -24.58 -16.13
C ASN A 413 18.72 -23.51 -16.16
N VAL A 414 19.34 -23.23 -17.29
CA VAL A 414 20.42 -22.23 -17.38
C VAL A 414 19.94 -20.84 -17.07
N GLY A 415 20.72 -20.07 -16.26
CA GLY A 415 20.41 -18.69 -15.87
C GLY A 415 19.62 -18.58 -14.57
N VAL A 416 19.06 -17.42 -14.31
CA VAL A 416 18.29 -17.14 -13.08
C VAL A 416 16.93 -17.83 -13.16
N VAL A 417 16.63 -18.65 -12.16
CA VAL A 417 15.41 -19.48 -12.08
C VAL A 417 14.88 -19.48 -10.65
N ILE A 418 13.61 -19.87 -10.48
CA ILE A 418 13.05 -20.29 -9.19
C ILE A 418 12.57 -21.72 -9.33
N LEU A 419 13.09 -22.62 -8.51
CA LEU A 419 12.73 -24.04 -8.53
C LEU A 419 12.13 -24.46 -7.19
N PRO A 420 11.09 -25.31 -7.20
CA PRO A 420 10.56 -25.91 -5.99
C PRO A 420 11.44 -27.10 -5.59
N TYR A 421 11.85 -27.13 -4.34
CA TYR A 421 12.57 -28.25 -3.73
C TYR A 421 11.81 -28.74 -2.49
N SER A 422 11.53 -30.05 -2.44
CA SER A 422 10.90 -30.62 -1.27
C SER A 422 11.73 -30.37 -0.01
N LYS A 423 11.10 -29.90 1.05
CA LYS A 423 11.72 -29.70 2.36
C LYS A 423 12.42 -30.96 2.88
N LYS A 424 11.90 -32.13 2.52
CA LYS A 424 12.47 -33.43 2.89
C LYS A 424 13.78 -33.79 2.17
N ASN A 425 14.10 -33.12 1.07
CA ASN A 425 15.23 -33.47 0.22
C ASN A 425 16.21 -32.33 -0.07
N LEU A 426 15.87 -31.09 0.24
CA LEU A 426 16.68 -29.92 -0.11
C LEU A 426 18.09 -30.00 0.51
N PHE A 427 18.22 -30.51 1.72
CA PHE A 427 19.51 -30.70 2.41
C PHE A 427 20.42 -31.77 1.75
N LYS A 428 19.91 -32.56 0.83
CA LYS A 428 20.74 -33.47 0.01
C LYS A 428 21.45 -32.70 -1.12
N ARG A 429 20.94 -31.56 -1.51
CA ARG A 429 21.50 -30.68 -2.56
C ARG A 429 22.41 -29.60 -1.98
N TYR A 430 22.01 -29.00 -0.86
CA TYR A 430 22.76 -27.94 -0.21
C TYR A 430 23.29 -28.45 1.14
N TYR A 431 24.57 -28.25 1.35
CA TYR A 431 25.23 -28.75 2.56
C TYR A 431 25.08 -27.76 3.74
N TYR A 432 25.07 -26.48 3.44
CA TYR A 432 24.89 -25.43 4.45
C TYR A 432 23.65 -24.57 4.17
N VAL A 433 23.04 -24.12 5.26
CA VAL A 433 22.12 -22.98 5.26
C VAL A 433 22.75 -21.88 6.11
N MET A 434 22.72 -20.66 5.60
CA MET A 434 23.08 -19.45 6.34
C MET A 434 21.77 -18.83 6.82
N LEU A 435 21.53 -18.87 8.14
CA LEU A 435 20.40 -18.22 8.78
C LEU A 435 20.71 -16.73 8.88
N MET A 436 19.98 -15.92 8.13
CA MET A 436 20.37 -14.53 7.84
C MET A 436 19.76 -13.49 8.80
N ASP A 437 19.16 -13.89 9.92
CA ASP A 437 18.53 -12.99 10.87
C ASP A 437 19.51 -11.92 11.39
N SER A 438 20.74 -12.32 11.75
CA SER A 438 21.76 -11.39 12.26
C SER A 438 22.27 -10.40 11.20
N TYR A 439 22.21 -10.77 9.93
CA TYR A 439 22.64 -9.93 8.82
C TYR A 439 21.56 -8.90 8.42
N TYR A 440 20.33 -9.35 8.24
CA TYR A 440 19.24 -8.45 7.82
C TYR A 440 18.71 -7.58 8.96
N LYS A 441 18.71 -8.08 10.18
CA LYS A 441 18.19 -7.44 11.40
C LYS A 441 16.68 -7.23 11.42
N GLU A 442 16.06 -6.96 10.26
CA GLU A 442 14.63 -6.71 10.11
C GLU A 442 14.05 -7.56 8.97
N ASP A 443 12.85 -8.07 9.18
CA ASP A 443 12.16 -8.89 8.19
C ASP A 443 11.41 -8.06 7.13
N GLY A 444 11.00 -6.84 7.46
CA GLY A 444 10.14 -6.03 6.59
C GLY A 444 8.76 -6.68 6.40
N LYS A 445 8.10 -6.39 5.28
CA LYS A 445 6.80 -6.99 4.91
C LYS A 445 7.02 -8.34 4.19
N LEU A 446 7.71 -9.26 4.84
CA LEU A 446 8.01 -10.56 4.27
C LEU A 446 6.75 -11.40 4.13
N THR A 447 6.59 -12.04 2.97
CA THR A 447 5.52 -13.01 2.71
C THR A 447 6.12 -14.39 2.41
N LYS A 448 5.41 -15.45 2.82
CA LYS A 448 5.85 -16.83 2.52
C LYS A 448 5.83 -17.12 1.02
N LEU A 449 4.85 -16.60 0.30
CA LEU A 449 4.72 -16.73 -1.16
C LEU A 449 4.51 -15.35 -1.79
N TRP A 450 4.67 -15.26 -3.11
CA TRP A 450 4.56 -14.02 -3.89
C TRP A 450 3.20 -13.81 -4.55
N TYR A 451 2.21 -14.66 -4.27
CA TYR A 451 0.83 -14.63 -4.80
C TYR A 451 -0.21 -14.81 -3.73
#